data_e3f1603a8cc0089032c995ff0cbfdffa
#
_entry.id   e3f1603a8cc0089032c995ff0cbfdffa
#
_cell.length_a   1.000
_cell.length_b   1.000
_cell.length_c   1.000
_cell.angle_alpha   90.00
_cell.angle_beta   90.00
_cell.angle_gamma   90.00
#
_symmetry.space_group_name_H-M   'P 1'
#
loop_
_entity.id
_entity.type
_entity.pdbx_description
1 polymer ?
#
loop_
_entity_poly.entity_id
_entity_poly.type
_entity_poly.pdbx_seq_one_letter_code
_entity_poly.pdbx_strand_id
1 'polypeptide(L)'
;DNIIFTWANLGNFKHDGSLDDKFFNINSKQTKNTLWIVIYFDQNIPRKIGDNIIIYKNFKTKKDFPKFFNFLIRKMLKFKNLNLFIHSISNFSFFGKNFFDTIKIFLKPEIKNIFFPFEYQPFQNKIIYYLKKKKFKTKTIGYIHAPPLSFPSNYIYRKISPDEIIVNGEDQLYCFNKYLSWPKKIIKVRPSSRFLKDKNISMKNKIYFPMTIRSEEKLLNSFKKIIDSSQFCLTNIKIQKHPYSAKEQKIISFEQ
;
A
#
# COMPACT_ATOMS: atom_id res chain seq x y z
N ASP A 1 14.69 -17.13 5.81
CA ASP A 1 14.63 -16.09 4.80
C ASP A 1 13.28 -15.40 4.81
N ASN A 2 13.25 -14.11 4.44
CA ASN A 2 12.04 -13.30 4.45
C ASN A 2 11.75 -12.76 3.06
N ILE A 3 10.48 -12.44 2.78
CA ILE A 3 10.07 -11.67 1.61
C ILE A 3 9.32 -10.42 2.09
N ILE A 4 9.67 -9.27 1.52
CA ILE A 4 8.92 -8.03 1.72
C ILE A 4 8.34 -7.59 0.37
N PHE A 5 7.03 -7.44 0.32
CA PHE A 5 6.35 -6.80 -0.80
C PHE A 5 6.19 -5.32 -0.52
N THR A 6 6.45 -4.49 -1.50
CA THR A 6 6.26 -3.04 -1.37
C THR A 6 5.95 -2.38 -2.71
N TRP A 7 5.58 -1.10 -2.67
CA TRP A 7 5.41 -0.26 -3.86
C TRP A 7 6.46 0.83 -3.85
N ALA A 8 7.06 1.08 -5.01
CA ALA A 8 8.06 2.12 -5.14
C ALA A 8 8.02 2.84 -6.49
N ASN A 9 8.60 4.02 -6.50
CA ASN A 9 8.93 4.80 -7.68
C ASN A 9 10.45 5.04 -7.74
N LEU A 10 10.93 5.77 -8.76
CA LEU A 10 12.36 6.05 -8.94
C LEU A 10 12.98 6.74 -7.73
N GLY A 11 12.26 7.67 -7.10
CA GLY A 11 12.73 8.42 -5.93
C GLY A 11 12.92 7.59 -4.65
N ASN A 12 12.52 6.31 -4.66
CA ASN A 12 12.80 5.39 -3.55
C ASN A 12 14.15 4.67 -3.68
N PHE A 13 14.78 4.72 -4.87
CA PHE A 13 16.04 4.07 -5.12
C PHE A 13 17.21 5.06 -4.95
N LYS A 14 18.25 4.63 -4.27
CA LYS A 14 19.51 5.38 -4.13
C LYS A 14 20.46 5.08 -5.28
N HIS A 15 21.50 5.89 -5.42
CA HIS A 15 22.53 5.71 -6.44
C HIS A 15 23.23 4.35 -6.36
N ASP A 16 23.32 3.78 -5.18
CA ASP A 16 23.92 2.47 -4.93
C ASP A 16 23.01 1.28 -5.24
N GLY A 17 21.78 1.56 -5.68
CA GLY A 17 20.77 0.55 -6.01
C GLY A 17 19.95 0.07 -4.83
N SER A 18 20.17 0.58 -3.63
CA SER A 18 19.34 0.23 -2.47
C SER A 18 17.98 0.91 -2.52
N LEU A 19 16.98 0.27 -1.93
CA LEU A 19 15.61 0.77 -1.82
C LEU A 19 15.37 1.34 -0.42
N ASP A 20 14.96 2.60 -0.35
CA ASP A 20 14.38 3.20 0.87
C ASP A 20 12.86 3.00 0.84
N ASP A 21 12.41 2.02 1.57
CA ASP A 21 10.98 1.73 1.65
C ASP A 21 10.25 2.75 2.52
N LYS A 22 9.14 3.28 2.00
CA LYS A 22 8.32 4.28 2.70
C LYS A 22 7.25 3.67 3.61
N PHE A 23 6.91 2.40 3.42
CA PHE A 23 5.87 1.74 4.23
C PHE A 23 6.44 1.24 5.55
N PHE A 24 7.55 0.52 5.50
CA PHE A 24 8.22 -0.02 6.68
C PHE A 24 9.32 0.91 7.22
N ASN A 25 9.69 1.97 6.47
CA ASN A 25 10.77 2.90 6.78
C ASN A 25 12.13 2.20 7.03
N ILE A 26 12.44 1.27 6.13
CA ILE A 26 13.65 0.43 6.19
C ILE A 26 14.37 0.55 4.85
N ASN A 27 15.72 0.60 4.92
CA ASN A 27 16.54 0.47 3.72
C ASN A 27 16.83 -1.02 3.42
N SER A 28 16.74 -1.42 2.15
CA SER A 28 16.94 -2.81 1.73
C SER A 28 18.30 -3.40 2.09
N LYS A 29 19.35 -2.58 2.23
CA LYS A 29 20.68 -3.02 2.68
C LYS A 29 20.72 -3.41 4.15
N GLN A 30 19.80 -2.89 4.96
CA GLN A 30 19.73 -3.20 6.39
C GLN A 30 19.08 -4.55 6.67
N THR A 31 18.49 -5.17 5.63
CA THR A 31 17.75 -6.42 5.76
C THR A 31 18.48 -7.56 5.05
N LYS A 32 19.48 -8.15 5.76
CA LYS A 32 20.14 -9.37 5.30
C LYS A 32 19.14 -10.52 5.21
N ASN A 33 19.31 -11.43 4.26
CA ASN A 33 18.44 -12.59 4.03
C ASN A 33 16.96 -12.24 3.74
N THR A 34 16.73 -11.07 3.15
CA THR A 34 15.39 -10.60 2.79
C THR A 34 15.34 -10.27 1.31
N LEU A 35 14.39 -10.90 0.60
CA LEU A 35 14.08 -10.58 -0.78
C LEU A 35 13.00 -9.50 -0.82
N TRP A 36 13.27 -8.42 -1.53
CA TRP A 36 12.33 -7.34 -1.78
C TRP A 36 11.65 -7.54 -3.13
N ILE A 37 10.34 -7.65 -3.14
CA ILE A 37 9.53 -7.71 -4.36
C ILE A 37 8.77 -6.39 -4.48
N VAL A 38 9.22 -5.58 -5.43
CA VAL A 38 8.78 -4.19 -5.61
C VAL A 38 7.80 -4.08 -6.76
N ILE A 39 6.58 -3.64 -6.49
CA ILE A 39 5.62 -3.22 -7.52
C ILE A 39 5.97 -1.78 -7.90
N TYR A 40 6.47 -1.61 -9.12
CA TYR A 40 7.08 -0.37 -9.55
C TYR A 40 6.18 0.42 -10.50
N PHE A 41 6.05 1.73 -10.26
CA PHE A 41 5.07 2.58 -10.94
C PHE A 41 5.65 3.51 -12.01
N ASP A 42 6.96 3.84 -11.95
CA ASP A 42 7.54 4.78 -12.88
C ASP A 42 7.86 4.17 -14.25
N GLN A 43 7.94 5.06 -15.25
CA GLN A 43 8.37 4.68 -16.60
C GLN A 43 9.87 4.35 -16.64
N ASN A 44 10.67 5.15 -16.00
CA ASN A 44 12.13 4.99 -15.95
C ASN A 44 12.53 3.97 -14.90
N ILE A 45 13.36 3.01 -15.27
CA ILE A 45 13.91 2.01 -14.35
C ILE A 45 15.14 2.59 -13.64
N PRO A 46 15.36 2.29 -12.35
CA PRO A 46 16.58 2.69 -11.65
C PRO A 46 17.83 2.20 -12.39
N ARG A 47 18.87 3.03 -12.47
CA ARG A 47 20.14 2.66 -13.14
C ARG A 47 20.82 1.47 -12.48
N LYS A 48 20.67 1.34 -11.18
CA LYS A 48 21.21 0.24 -10.37
C LYS A 48 20.11 -0.32 -9.47
N ILE A 49 20.10 -1.61 -9.28
CA ILE A 49 19.15 -2.34 -8.44
C ILE A 49 19.95 -3.30 -7.57
N GLY A 50 19.69 -3.31 -6.29
CA GLY A 50 20.36 -4.23 -5.35
C GLY A 50 20.02 -5.70 -5.64
N ASP A 51 20.97 -6.59 -5.36
CA ASP A 51 20.83 -8.03 -5.68
C ASP A 51 19.67 -8.72 -4.96
N ASN A 52 19.22 -8.15 -3.86
CA ASN A 52 18.08 -8.65 -3.09
C ASN A 52 16.75 -7.97 -3.46
N ILE A 53 16.69 -7.29 -4.61
CA ILE A 53 15.50 -6.54 -5.06
C ILE A 53 15.03 -7.06 -6.42
N ILE A 54 13.76 -7.41 -6.50
CA ILE A 54 13.08 -7.75 -7.76
C ILE A 54 12.05 -6.68 -8.05
N ILE A 55 12.18 -6.06 -9.23
CA ILE A 55 11.22 -5.06 -9.70
C ILE A 55 10.19 -5.71 -10.61
N TYR A 56 8.93 -5.59 -10.23
CA TYR A 56 7.79 -5.91 -11.09
C TYR A 56 7.18 -4.63 -11.64
N LYS A 57 7.37 -4.42 -12.94
CA LYS A 57 6.83 -3.26 -13.64
C LYS A 57 5.45 -3.57 -14.19
N ASN A 58 4.45 -2.88 -13.67
CA ASN A 58 3.07 -3.07 -14.10
C ASN A 58 2.71 -2.09 -15.23
N PHE A 59 3.22 -2.30 -16.43
CA PHE A 59 2.74 -1.56 -17.59
C PHE A 59 1.80 -2.42 -18.42
N LYS A 60 0.62 -1.87 -18.68
CA LYS A 60 -0.30 -2.39 -19.68
C LYS A 60 0.37 -2.24 -21.07
N THR A 61 0.90 -3.31 -21.59
CA THR A 61 1.37 -3.32 -22.97
C THR A 61 0.28 -3.91 -23.87
N LYS A 62 0.27 -3.55 -25.16
CA LYS A 62 -0.58 -4.20 -26.15
C LYS A 62 -0.40 -5.74 -26.15
N LYS A 63 0.78 -6.22 -25.74
CA LYS A 63 1.11 -7.65 -25.59
C LYS A 63 0.33 -8.37 -24.48
N ASP A 64 -0.30 -7.65 -23.56
CA ASP A 64 -1.09 -8.25 -22.48
C ASP A 64 -2.55 -8.50 -22.88
N PHE A 65 -3.00 -7.98 -24.02
CA PHE A 65 -4.37 -8.15 -24.50
C PHE A 65 -4.79 -9.63 -24.68
N PRO A 66 -4.01 -10.50 -25.32
CA PRO A 66 -4.36 -11.92 -25.43
C PRO A 66 -4.45 -12.61 -24.06
N LYS A 67 -3.56 -12.25 -23.13
CA LYS A 67 -3.59 -12.77 -21.76
C LYS A 67 -4.84 -12.34 -21.01
N PHE A 68 -5.24 -11.08 -21.20
CA PHE A 68 -6.47 -10.55 -20.62
C PHE A 68 -7.71 -11.24 -21.18
N PHE A 69 -7.76 -11.44 -22.50
CA PHE A 69 -8.86 -12.14 -23.16
C PHE A 69 -9.00 -13.58 -22.67
N ASN A 70 -7.90 -14.33 -22.60
CA ASN A 70 -7.88 -15.68 -22.01
C ASN A 70 -8.33 -15.69 -20.55
N PHE A 71 -7.96 -14.65 -19.78
CA PHE A 71 -8.44 -14.48 -18.42
C PHE A 71 -9.96 -14.33 -18.37
N LEU A 72 -10.54 -13.50 -19.25
CA LEU A 72 -11.99 -13.29 -19.35
C LEU A 72 -12.73 -14.59 -19.69
N ILE A 73 -12.28 -15.32 -20.72
CA ILE A 73 -12.89 -16.61 -21.13
C ILE A 73 -12.88 -17.59 -19.95
N ARG A 74 -11.75 -17.75 -19.28
CA ARG A 74 -11.65 -18.67 -18.12
C ARG A 74 -12.58 -18.26 -16.99
N LYS A 75 -12.81 -16.96 -16.78
CA LYS A 75 -13.74 -16.47 -15.76
C LYS A 75 -15.19 -16.71 -16.18
N MET A 76 -15.51 -16.48 -17.45
CA MET A 76 -16.84 -16.74 -18.01
C MET A 76 -17.22 -18.22 -17.87
N LEU A 77 -16.32 -19.15 -18.20
CA LEU A 77 -16.53 -20.59 -18.06
C LEU A 77 -16.67 -21.03 -16.58
N LYS A 78 -16.06 -20.31 -15.64
CA LYS A 78 -16.06 -20.65 -14.23
C LYS A 78 -17.32 -20.17 -13.49
N PHE A 79 -17.85 -19.02 -13.85
CA PHE A 79 -18.94 -18.39 -13.13
C PHE A 79 -20.22 -18.42 -13.96
N LYS A 80 -21.19 -19.24 -13.54
CA LYS A 80 -22.53 -19.29 -14.13
C LYS A 80 -23.37 -18.06 -13.78
N ASN A 81 -23.03 -17.35 -12.70
CA ASN A 81 -23.74 -16.14 -12.26
C ASN A 81 -23.06 -14.90 -12.84
N LEU A 82 -23.79 -14.10 -13.61
CA LEU A 82 -23.29 -12.90 -14.30
C LEU A 82 -22.72 -11.86 -13.31
N ASN A 83 -23.37 -11.65 -12.17
CA ASN A 83 -22.89 -10.70 -11.16
C ASN A 83 -21.54 -11.13 -10.59
N LEU A 84 -21.37 -12.41 -10.25
CA LEU A 84 -20.08 -12.94 -9.79
C LEU A 84 -18.99 -12.85 -10.88
N PHE A 85 -19.40 -13.06 -12.14
CA PHE A 85 -18.50 -12.88 -13.27
C PHE A 85 -18.03 -11.43 -13.37
N ILE A 86 -18.95 -10.46 -13.43
CA ILE A 86 -18.62 -9.02 -13.52
C ILE A 86 -17.69 -8.59 -12.36
N HIS A 87 -18.02 -8.97 -11.11
CA HIS A 87 -17.16 -8.64 -9.96
C HIS A 87 -15.80 -9.33 -10.00
N SER A 88 -15.66 -10.44 -10.72
CA SER A 88 -14.40 -11.17 -10.83
C SER A 88 -13.45 -10.63 -11.92
N ILE A 89 -13.96 -9.83 -12.87
CA ILE A 89 -13.21 -9.26 -13.98
C ILE A 89 -12.87 -7.80 -13.71
N SER A 90 -11.84 -7.55 -12.96
CA SER A 90 -11.31 -6.21 -12.77
C SER A 90 -9.86 -6.14 -13.23
N ASN A 91 -9.40 -4.94 -13.58
CA ASN A 91 -7.98 -4.70 -13.85
C ASN A 91 -7.11 -5.16 -12.66
N PHE A 92 -7.58 -4.95 -11.43
CA PHE A 92 -6.90 -5.41 -10.22
C PHE A 92 -6.85 -6.95 -10.12
N SER A 93 -7.92 -7.64 -10.50
CA SER A 93 -7.95 -9.11 -10.50
C SER A 93 -7.00 -9.70 -11.55
N PHE A 94 -6.96 -9.09 -12.73
CA PHE A 94 -6.05 -9.48 -13.80
C PHE A 94 -4.58 -9.20 -13.41
N PHE A 95 -4.30 -7.99 -12.93
CA PHE A 95 -3.00 -7.64 -12.38
C PHE A 95 -2.58 -8.62 -11.30
N GLY A 96 -3.43 -8.83 -10.30
CA GLY A 96 -3.14 -9.72 -9.19
C GLY A 96 -2.88 -11.17 -9.63
N LYS A 97 -3.50 -11.63 -10.75
CA LYS A 97 -3.19 -12.94 -11.33
C LYS A 97 -1.80 -12.94 -11.97
N ASN A 98 -1.50 -11.98 -12.83
CA ASN A 98 -0.25 -11.93 -13.58
C ASN A 98 0.94 -11.72 -12.62
N PHE A 99 0.80 -10.83 -11.67
CA PHE A 99 1.80 -10.60 -10.64
C PHE A 99 2.08 -11.89 -9.87
N PHE A 100 1.04 -12.55 -9.35
CA PHE A 100 1.20 -13.81 -8.63
C PHE A 100 1.88 -14.88 -9.50
N ASP A 101 1.47 -15.04 -10.76
CA ASP A 101 2.06 -16.03 -11.66
C ASP A 101 3.56 -15.80 -11.89
N THR A 102 4.00 -14.55 -11.88
CA THR A 102 5.41 -14.17 -11.99
C THR A 102 6.18 -14.46 -10.71
N ILE A 103 5.63 -14.09 -9.53
CA ILE A 103 6.39 -14.13 -8.28
C ILE A 103 6.30 -15.48 -7.55
N LYS A 104 5.39 -16.36 -7.94
CA LYS A 104 5.19 -17.65 -7.25
C LYS A 104 6.44 -18.54 -7.19
N ILE A 105 7.42 -18.36 -8.10
CA ILE A 105 8.70 -19.08 -8.11
C ILE A 105 9.57 -18.77 -6.90
N PHE A 106 9.35 -17.59 -6.28
CA PHE A 106 10.06 -17.16 -5.07
C PHE A 106 9.37 -17.61 -3.78
N LEU A 107 8.11 -18.10 -3.87
CA LEU A 107 7.36 -18.58 -2.71
C LEU A 107 7.73 -20.04 -2.44
N LYS A 108 8.85 -20.23 -1.75
CA LYS A 108 9.41 -21.54 -1.41
C LYS A 108 9.14 -21.90 0.06
N PRO A 109 9.20 -23.21 0.43
CA PRO A 109 8.97 -23.65 1.82
C PRO A 109 9.94 -23.07 2.85
N GLU A 110 11.16 -22.70 2.41
CA GLU A 110 12.22 -22.14 3.26
C GLU A 110 11.94 -20.71 3.73
N ILE A 111 10.98 -20.02 3.09
CA ILE A 111 10.60 -18.67 3.48
C ILE A 111 9.89 -18.69 4.83
N LYS A 112 10.45 -18.01 5.80
CA LYS A 112 9.92 -17.92 7.17
C LYS A 112 8.78 -16.92 7.27
N ASN A 113 8.99 -15.71 6.73
CA ASN A 113 8.01 -14.63 6.84
C ASN A 113 7.81 -13.92 5.52
N ILE A 114 6.56 -13.49 5.29
CA ILE A 114 6.18 -12.60 4.18
C ILE A 114 5.47 -11.40 4.75
N PHE A 115 5.98 -10.21 4.43
CA PHE A 115 5.44 -8.93 4.87
C PHE A 115 4.76 -8.20 3.71
N PHE A 116 3.61 -7.57 3.99
CA PHE A 116 2.89 -6.73 3.04
C PHE A 116 2.49 -5.41 3.70
N PRO A 117 2.58 -4.27 3.03
CA PRO A 117 1.63 -3.18 3.27
C PRO A 117 0.25 -3.69 2.85
N PHE A 118 -0.60 -4.00 3.83
CA PHE A 118 -1.76 -4.85 3.60
C PHE A 118 -3.03 -4.04 3.31
N GLU A 119 -3.64 -4.32 2.15
CA GLU A 119 -4.85 -3.64 1.66
C GLU A 119 -5.86 -4.64 1.06
N TYR A 120 -5.75 -5.91 1.35
CA TYR A 120 -6.56 -6.97 0.74
C TYR A 120 -6.54 -6.98 -0.80
N GLN A 121 -5.45 -6.57 -1.40
CA GLN A 121 -5.33 -6.61 -2.85
C GLN A 121 -5.37 -8.04 -3.38
N PRO A 122 -5.90 -8.25 -4.61
CA PRO A 122 -6.07 -9.60 -5.17
C PRO A 122 -4.82 -10.47 -5.17
N PHE A 123 -3.65 -9.88 -5.38
CA PHE A 123 -2.39 -10.64 -5.34
C PHE A 123 -2.03 -11.09 -3.91
N GLN A 124 -2.26 -10.26 -2.90
CA GLN A 124 -2.02 -10.60 -1.49
C GLN A 124 -2.88 -11.80 -1.08
N ASN A 125 -4.17 -11.76 -1.42
CA ASN A 125 -5.09 -12.86 -1.18
C ASN A 125 -4.64 -14.14 -1.88
N LYS A 126 -4.12 -14.05 -3.12
CA LYS A 126 -3.62 -15.22 -3.87
C LYS A 126 -2.37 -15.80 -3.25
N ILE A 127 -1.44 -14.98 -2.79
CA ILE A 127 -0.23 -15.44 -2.09
C ILE A 127 -0.62 -16.21 -0.84
N ILE A 128 -1.46 -15.62 0.03
CA ILE A 128 -1.91 -16.23 1.28
C ILE A 128 -2.64 -17.56 1.00
N TYR A 129 -3.56 -17.55 0.03
CA TYR A 129 -4.26 -18.78 -0.37
C TYR A 129 -3.31 -19.87 -0.86
N TYR A 130 -2.32 -19.51 -1.69
CA TYR A 130 -1.34 -20.43 -2.21
C TYR A 130 -0.50 -21.08 -1.11
N LEU A 131 0.02 -20.29 -0.16
CA LEU A 131 0.82 -20.77 0.96
C LEU A 131 0.01 -21.74 1.83
N LYS A 132 -1.23 -21.38 2.16
CA LYS A 132 -2.15 -22.23 2.93
C LYS A 132 -2.49 -23.53 2.18
N LYS A 133 -2.76 -23.44 0.87
CA LYS A 133 -3.02 -24.64 0.03
C LYS A 133 -1.82 -25.58 -0.06
N LYS A 134 -0.61 -25.02 -0.13
CA LYS A 134 0.65 -25.77 -0.15
C LYS A 134 1.08 -26.24 1.23
N LYS A 135 0.38 -25.84 2.29
CA LYS A 135 0.72 -26.14 3.70
C LYS A 135 2.13 -25.67 4.09
N PHE A 136 2.60 -24.57 3.51
CA PHE A 136 3.89 -24.00 3.90
C PHE A 136 3.79 -23.41 5.31
N LYS A 137 4.88 -23.53 6.09
CA LYS A 137 4.98 -22.95 7.44
C LYS A 137 5.29 -21.45 7.44
N THR A 138 5.32 -20.84 6.27
CA THR A 138 5.57 -19.42 6.08
C THR A 138 4.50 -18.59 6.78
N LYS A 139 4.92 -17.69 7.66
CA LYS A 139 4.03 -16.74 8.35
C LYS A 139 3.78 -15.52 7.45
N THR A 140 2.53 -15.14 7.29
CA THR A 140 2.13 -13.94 6.55
C THR A 140 1.78 -12.82 7.50
N ILE A 141 2.38 -11.64 7.30
CA ILE A 141 2.25 -10.48 8.19
C ILE A 141 1.80 -9.27 7.38
N GLY A 142 0.62 -8.77 7.69
CA GLY A 142 0.05 -7.56 7.07
C GLY A 142 0.34 -6.32 7.91
N TYR A 143 0.90 -5.27 7.32
CA TYR A 143 1.06 -3.98 7.97
C TYR A 143 0.00 -3.00 7.46
N ILE A 144 -0.83 -2.51 8.36
CA ILE A 144 -1.86 -1.50 8.08
C ILE A 144 -1.18 -0.13 8.19
N HIS A 145 -0.62 0.32 7.07
CA HIS A 145 0.20 1.53 7.01
C HIS A 145 -0.60 2.84 7.05
N ALA A 146 -1.90 2.77 6.75
CA ALA A 146 -2.82 3.90 6.83
C ALA A 146 -4.09 3.48 7.57
N PRO A 147 -4.70 4.36 8.37
CA PRO A 147 -5.98 4.06 8.97
C PRO A 147 -7.01 3.82 7.85
N PRO A 148 -7.88 2.81 7.98
CA PRO A 148 -8.99 2.66 7.05
C PRO A 148 -9.90 3.89 7.18
N LEU A 149 -10.14 4.58 6.06
CA LEU A 149 -10.98 5.79 6.01
C LEU A 149 -12.45 5.54 6.40
N SER A 150 -12.87 4.30 6.33
CA SER A 150 -14.18 3.80 6.75
C SER A 150 -14.00 2.33 7.10
N PHE A 151 -15.05 1.63 7.57
CA PHE A 151 -15.00 0.19 7.81
C PHE A 151 -15.16 -0.60 6.49
N PRO A 152 -14.12 -0.68 5.65
CA PRO A 152 -14.28 -1.26 4.34
C PRO A 152 -14.47 -2.77 4.48
N SER A 153 -15.51 -3.28 3.85
CA SER A 153 -15.88 -4.70 3.87
C SER A 153 -14.75 -5.63 3.40
N ASN A 154 -13.81 -5.10 2.61
CA ASN A 154 -12.62 -5.85 2.19
C ASN A 154 -11.68 -6.19 3.35
N TYR A 155 -11.69 -5.43 4.45
CA TYR A 155 -10.88 -5.71 5.64
C TYR A 155 -11.52 -6.66 6.65
N ILE A 156 -12.72 -7.17 6.41
CA ILE A 156 -13.34 -8.20 7.26
C ILE A 156 -12.44 -9.45 7.27
N TYR A 157 -12.22 -10.00 8.46
CA TYR A 157 -11.42 -11.21 8.65
C TYR A 157 -11.97 -12.41 7.87
N ARG A 158 -11.10 -13.13 7.18
CA ARG A 158 -11.46 -14.29 6.34
C ARG A 158 -10.38 -15.37 6.45
N LYS A 159 -10.71 -16.59 5.98
CA LYS A 159 -9.74 -17.70 5.89
C LYS A 159 -8.46 -17.37 5.10
N ILE A 160 -8.54 -16.38 4.19
CA ILE A 160 -7.42 -15.87 3.39
C ILE A 160 -6.82 -14.59 3.96
N SER A 161 -7.15 -14.22 5.20
CA SER A 161 -6.47 -13.14 5.92
C SER A 161 -5.04 -13.58 6.29
N PRO A 162 -4.09 -12.63 6.44
CA PRO A 162 -2.75 -12.94 6.93
C PRO A 162 -2.80 -13.54 8.35
N ASP A 163 -1.72 -14.24 8.71
CA ASP A 163 -1.61 -14.89 10.01
C ASP A 163 -1.47 -13.88 11.16
N GLU A 164 -0.96 -12.70 10.85
CA GLU A 164 -0.84 -11.58 11.79
C GLU A 164 -1.05 -10.26 11.05
N ILE A 165 -1.65 -9.26 11.73
CA ILE A 165 -1.64 -7.87 11.27
C ILE A 165 -0.99 -6.97 12.30
N ILE A 166 -0.27 -5.96 11.78
CA ILE A 166 0.32 -4.89 12.58
C ILE A 166 -0.49 -3.61 12.32
N VAL A 167 -0.99 -3.00 13.38
CA VAL A 167 -1.75 -1.75 13.35
C VAL A 167 -1.01 -0.67 14.15
N ASN A 168 -1.31 0.60 13.86
CA ASN A 168 -0.53 1.72 14.41
C ASN A 168 -1.00 2.21 15.79
N GLY A 169 -2.19 1.81 16.25
CA GLY A 169 -2.75 2.27 17.51
C GLY A 169 -3.83 1.34 18.06
N GLU A 170 -4.19 1.55 19.32
CA GLU A 170 -5.23 0.79 20.02
C GLU A 170 -6.63 1.05 19.45
N ASP A 171 -6.87 2.23 18.91
CA ASP A 171 -8.09 2.58 18.16
C ASP A 171 -8.28 1.66 16.94
N GLN A 172 -7.22 1.43 16.18
CA GLN A 172 -7.24 0.50 15.05
C GLN A 172 -7.44 -0.94 15.52
N LEU A 173 -6.74 -1.38 16.57
CA LEU A 173 -6.96 -2.70 17.17
C LEU A 173 -8.43 -2.88 17.55
N TYR A 174 -9.02 -1.91 18.23
CA TYR A 174 -10.43 -1.95 18.62
C TYR A 174 -11.34 -2.08 17.40
N CYS A 175 -11.11 -1.25 16.36
CA CYS A 175 -11.89 -1.29 15.13
C CYS A 175 -11.78 -2.63 14.40
N PHE A 176 -10.57 -3.15 14.23
CA PHE A 176 -10.36 -4.44 13.57
C PHE A 176 -10.98 -5.60 14.34
N ASN A 177 -10.86 -5.60 15.67
CA ASN A 177 -11.42 -6.66 16.48
C ASN A 177 -12.95 -6.59 16.54
N LYS A 178 -13.52 -5.42 16.90
CA LYS A 178 -14.94 -5.28 17.18
C LYS A 178 -15.80 -5.29 15.91
N TYR A 179 -15.38 -4.58 14.85
CA TYR A 179 -16.21 -4.37 13.67
C TYR A 179 -15.79 -5.20 12.46
N LEU A 180 -14.54 -5.63 12.40
CA LEU A 180 -14.00 -6.38 11.25
C LEU A 180 -13.71 -7.84 11.59
N SER A 181 -14.14 -8.30 12.78
CA SER A 181 -14.08 -9.70 13.24
C SER A 181 -12.66 -10.31 13.31
N TRP A 182 -11.63 -9.48 13.45
CA TRP A 182 -10.29 -10.00 13.60
C TRP A 182 -10.05 -10.54 15.01
N PRO A 183 -9.50 -11.76 15.17
CA PRO A 183 -9.13 -12.27 16.48
C PRO A 183 -8.05 -11.38 17.13
N LYS A 184 -8.30 -10.89 18.34
CA LYS A 184 -7.37 -9.98 19.04
C LYS A 184 -5.93 -10.52 19.13
N LYS A 185 -5.77 -11.83 19.29
CA LYS A 185 -4.45 -12.49 19.41
C LYS A 185 -3.52 -12.33 18.20
N ILE A 186 -4.08 -12.10 16.99
CA ILE A 186 -3.31 -11.94 15.76
C ILE A 186 -3.13 -10.47 15.35
N ILE A 187 -3.68 -9.53 16.12
CA ILE A 187 -3.47 -8.11 15.94
C ILE A 187 -2.33 -7.66 16.84
N LYS A 188 -1.32 -7.02 16.25
CA LYS A 188 -0.19 -6.46 16.99
C LYS A 188 -0.20 -4.95 16.85
N VAL A 189 -0.20 -4.23 17.96
CA VAL A 189 -0.06 -2.78 17.96
C VAL A 189 1.42 -2.41 17.96
N ARG A 190 1.81 -1.58 16.98
CA ARG A 190 3.16 -1.02 16.88
C ARG A 190 3.06 0.43 16.43
N PRO A 191 3.85 1.35 17.00
CA PRO A 191 3.90 2.72 16.52
C PRO A 191 4.22 2.76 15.02
N SER A 192 3.66 3.73 14.30
CA SER A 192 3.95 3.89 12.89
C SER A 192 5.44 4.18 12.66
N SER A 193 6.11 3.33 11.91
CA SER A 193 7.51 3.52 11.55
C SER A 193 7.77 4.82 10.77
N ARG A 194 6.75 5.37 10.10
CA ARG A 194 6.84 6.61 9.35
C ARG A 194 7.08 7.84 10.23
N PHE A 195 6.64 7.81 11.49
CA PHE A 195 6.68 8.96 12.40
C PHE A 195 7.73 8.83 13.52
N LEU A 196 8.50 7.75 13.51
CA LEU A 196 9.52 7.51 14.55
C LEU A 196 10.76 8.41 14.45
N LYS A 197 10.98 9.08 13.31
CA LYS A 197 12.23 9.83 13.05
C LYS A 197 12.26 11.25 13.63
N ASP A 198 11.11 11.83 13.96
CA ASP A 198 11.05 13.24 14.38
C ASP A 198 10.81 13.40 15.88
N LYS A 199 11.83 13.05 16.69
CA LYS A 199 11.82 13.37 18.12
C LYS A 199 11.97 14.86 18.44
N ASN A 200 12.31 15.69 17.46
CA ASN A 200 12.56 17.13 17.63
C ASN A 200 11.60 18.00 16.79
N ILE A 201 10.33 17.65 16.76
CA ILE A 201 9.34 18.61 16.25
C ILE A 201 9.15 19.66 17.33
N SER A 202 9.89 20.78 17.23
CA SER A 202 9.46 22.00 17.93
C SER A 202 8.04 22.31 17.43
N MET A 203 7.06 22.29 18.32
CA MET A 203 5.72 22.78 18.01
C MET A 203 5.84 24.26 17.66
N LYS A 204 6.14 24.54 16.38
CA LYS A 204 5.91 25.88 15.86
C LYS A 204 4.41 25.97 15.66
N ASN A 205 3.80 27.10 15.99
CA ASN A 205 2.38 27.42 15.78
C ASN A 205 2.04 27.37 14.28
N LYS A 206 2.03 26.18 13.68
CA LYS A 206 1.77 25.94 12.26
C LYS A 206 0.60 24.99 12.12
N ILE A 207 -0.41 25.43 11.39
CA ILE A 207 -1.53 24.58 11.01
C ILE A 207 -1.14 23.83 9.74
N TYR A 208 -1.18 22.49 9.79
CA TYR A 208 -1.01 21.63 8.61
C TYR A 208 -2.37 21.30 8.03
N PHE A 209 -2.58 21.68 6.79
CA PHE A 209 -3.78 21.33 6.05
C PHE A 209 -3.48 20.17 5.08
N PRO A 210 -3.95 18.94 5.37
CA PRO A 210 -3.72 17.81 4.48
C PRO A 210 -4.62 17.91 3.25
N MET A 211 -4.02 17.99 2.07
CA MET A 211 -4.75 18.01 0.80
C MET A 211 -5.09 16.60 0.33
N THR A 212 -6.32 16.41 -0.13
CA THR A 212 -6.76 15.14 -0.72
C THR A 212 -6.52 15.12 -2.23
N ILE A 213 -6.33 13.91 -2.79
CA ILE A 213 -6.00 13.73 -4.23
C ILE A 213 -7.12 14.22 -5.16
N ARG A 214 -8.38 14.24 -4.70
CA ARG A 214 -9.54 14.41 -5.59
C ARG A 214 -10.39 15.67 -5.36
N SER A 215 -10.10 16.45 -4.34
CA SER A 215 -10.97 17.57 -3.94
C SER A 215 -10.18 18.82 -3.55
N GLU A 216 -8.97 18.97 -4.08
CA GLU A 216 -8.04 20.05 -3.73
C GLU A 216 -8.73 21.42 -3.82
N GLU A 217 -9.36 21.71 -4.96
CA GLU A 217 -9.95 23.02 -5.22
C GLU A 217 -11.18 23.30 -4.34
N LYS A 218 -12.04 22.31 -4.16
CA LYS A 218 -13.23 22.45 -3.29
C LYS A 218 -12.84 22.63 -1.83
N LEU A 219 -11.85 21.88 -1.37
CA LEU A 219 -11.34 21.99 0.00
C LEU A 219 -10.66 23.34 0.25
N LEU A 220 -9.84 23.81 -0.70
CA LEU A 220 -9.21 25.14 -0.61
C LEU A 220 -10.25 26.25 -0.59
N ASN A 221 -11.26 26.19 -1.45
CA ASN A 221 -12.33 27.18 -1.50
C ASN A 221 -13.18 27.18 -0.22
N SER A 222 -13.47 25.98 0.34
CA SER A 222 -14.19 25.89 1.62
C SER A 222 -13.33 26.41 2.76
N PHE A 223 -12.05 26.11 2.76
CA PHE A 223 -11.11 26.56 3.75
C PHE A 223 -10.91 28.08 3.68
N LYS A 224 -10.78 28.66 2.48
CA LYS A 224 -10.72 30.10 2.27
C LYS A 224 -11.96 30.82 2.83
N LYS A 225 -13.16 30.28 2.59
CA LYS A 225 -14.40 30.81 3.17
C LYS A 225 -14.40 30.81 4.70
N ILE A 226 -13.89 29.76 5.32
CA ILE A 226 -13.77 29.67 6.79
C ILE A 226 -12.78 30.70 7.31
N ILE A 227 -11.66 30.89 6.62
CA ILE A 227 -10.65 31.90 6.96
C ILE A 227 -11.23 33.32 6.85
N ASP A 228 -11.84 33.62 5.71
CA ASP A 228 -12.41 34.92 5.42
C ASP A 228 -13.55 35.28 6.39
N SER A 229 -14.22 34.28 6.98
CA SER A 229 -15.27 34.42 7.99
C SER A 229 -14.76 34.44 9.44
N SER A 230 -13.50 34.10 9.68
CA SER A 230 -12.91 34.01 11.02
C SER A 230 -11.86 35.09 11.24
N GLN A 231 -11.83 35.65 12.47
CA GLN A 231 -10.80 36.62 12.89
C GLN A 231 -9.40 35.98 13.11
N PHE A 232 -9.13 34.83 12.49
CA PHE A 232 -7.85 34.13 12.62
C PHE A 232 -6.78 34.78 11.74
N CYS A 233 -5.74 35.29 12.35
CA CYS A 233 -4.53 35.72 11.66
C CYS A 233 -3.72 34.52 11.20
N LEU A 234 -3.72 34.22 9.89
CA LEU A 234 -3.22 32.97 9.31
C LEU A 234 -1.78 33.09 8.76
N THR A 235 -0.89 33.68 9.47
CA THR A 235 0.52 33.83 9.05
C THR A 235 1.30 32.50 8.94
N ASN A 236 0.72 31.36 9.31
CA ASN A 236 1.46 30.11 9.46
C ASN A 236 0.77 28.83 8.97
N ILE A 237 0.00 28.88 7.86
CA ILE A 237 -0.58 27.67 7.28
C ILE A 237 0.38 27.04 6.28
N LYS A 238 0.75 25.78 6.49
CA LYS A 238 1.42 24.95 5.48
C LYS A 238 0.43 23.96 4.87
N ILE A 239 0.23 24.08 3.56
CA ILE A 239 -0.56 23.12 2.79
C ILE A 239 0.38 22.01 2.35
N GLN A 240 0.14 20.80 2.84
CA GLN A 240 0.91 19.61 2.42
C GLN A 240 0.12 18.86 1.36
N LYS A 241 0.66 18.79 0.15
CA LYS A 241 0.07 17.98 -0.92
C LYS A 241 0.26 16.50 -0.66
N HIS A 242 -0.70 15.72 -1.14
CA HIS A 242 -0.58 14.28 -1.10
C HIS A 242 0.61 13.82 -1.95
N PRO A 243 1.41 12.81 -1.51
CA PRO A 243 2.61 12.36 -2.23
C PRO A 243 2.38 11.92 -3.69
N TYR A 244 1.14 11.57 -4.05
CA TYR A 244 0.72 11.20 -5.40
C TYR A 244 0.11 12.34 -6.22
N SER A 245 0.07 13.57 -5.69
CA SER A 245 -0.36 14.73 -6.47
C SER A 245 0.72 15.09 -7.48
N ALA A 246 0.45 14.89 -8.77
CA ALA A 246 1.41 15.11 -9.87
C ALA A 246 1.65 16.60 -10.21
N LYS A 247 0.93 17.53 -9.58
CA LYS A 247 1.06 18.95 -9.86
C LYS A 247 2.10 19.59 -8.96
N GLU A 248 2.99 20.38 -9.58
CA GLU A 248 4.02 21.16 -8.90
C GLU A 248 3.48 21.96 -7.70
N GLN A 249 4.31 22.08 -6.68
CA GLN A 249 4.01 22.86 -5.48
C GLN A 249 3.81 24.35 -5.85
N LYS A 250 2.57 24.75 -6.12
CA LYS A 250 2.24 26.15 -5.99
C LYS A 250 2.17 26.45 -4.49
N ILE A 251 3.17 27.16 -4.00
CA ILE A 251 3.09 27.83 -2.70
C ILE A 251 1.97 28.86 -2.86
N ILE A 252 0.84 28.61 -2.27
CA ILE A 252 -0.20 29.63 -2.17
C ILE A 252 0.22 30.51 -1.00
N SER A 253 0.95 31.59 -1.29
CA SER A 253 1.09 32.70 -0.37
C SER A 253 -0.29 33.39 -0.33
N PHE A 254 -0.91 33.39 0.82
CA PHE A 254 -2.01 34.29 1.08
C PHE A 254 -1.36 35.65 1.40
N GLU A 255 -1.10 36.45 0.39
CA GLU A 255 -0.82 37.86 0.57
C GLU A 255 -2.17 38.55 0.88
N GLN A 256 -2.16 39.32 1.95
CA GLN A 256 -3.27 40.20 2.36
C GLN A 256 -3.47 41.35 1.35
#